data_675330148459b554bec2ebc10e74a399
#
_entry.id   675330148459b554bec2ebc10e74a399
#
_cell.length_a   1.000
_cell.length_b   1.000
_cell.length_c   1.000
_cell.angle_alpha   90.00
_cell.angle_beta   90.00
_cell.angle_gamma   90.00
#
_symmetry.space_group_name_H-M   'P 1'
#
loop_
_entity.id
_entity.type
_entity.pdbx_description
1 polymer ?
#
loop_
_entity_poly.entity_id
_entity_poly.type
_entity_poly.pdbx_seq_one_letter_code
_entity_poly.pdbx_strand_id
1 'polypeptide(L)'
;MLIDEFIVDGYDWKLTSEILSEINNIGSLSGLITVFPSKTTDLIKENLDLNLFDFYMIPLNFLSYMMDIKSFLPSQREEFRQKIIELNKKIIATKILAAGIQMPEEAFAFFKKLNYVDCVAIGVAKKEEAKKDFSLLRDF
;
A
#
# COMPACT_ATOMS: atom_id res chain seq x y z
N MET A 1 -13.63 2.16 -3.99
CA MET A 1 -13.79 1.67 -2.59
C MET A 1 -12.64 0.72 -2.27
N LEU A 2 -12.14 0.73 -1.02
CA LEU A 2 -11.07 -0.19 -0.59
C LEU A 2 -11.64 -1.19 0.43
N ILE A 3 -11.34 -2.48 0.24
CA ILE A 3 -11.67 -3.53 1.21
C ILE A 3 -10.62 -3.48 2.33
N ASP A 4 -11.11 -3.46 3.57
CA ASP A 4 -10.31 -3.34 4.78
C ASP A 4 -9.39 -4.55 5.01
N GLU A 5 -8.26 -4.31 5.69
CA GLU A 5 -7.28 -5.34 5.99
C GLU A 5 -7.83 -6.52 6.80
N PHE A 6 -8.82 -6.32 7.66
CA PHE A 6 -9.41 -7.41 8.43
C PHE A 6 -10.07 -8.46 7.54
N ILE A 7 -10.60 -8.05 6.37
CA ILE A 7 -11.18 -8.97 5.39
C ILE A 7 -10.08 -9.58 4.52
N VAL A 8 -9.20 -8.73 3.97
CA VAL A 8 -8.16 -9.15 3.03
C VAL A 8 -7.17 -10.11 3.70
N ASP A 9 -6.68 -9.76 4.89
CA ASP A 9 -5.71 -10.55 5.66
C ASP A 9 -6.36 -11.70 6.44
N GLY A 10 -7.68 -11.83 6.36
CA GLY A 10 -8.42 -13.04 6.76
C GLY A 10 -8.31 -14.17 5.73
N TYR A 11 -7.87 -13.83 4.50
CA TYR A 11 -7.62 -14.77 3.39
C TYR A 11 -8.84 -15.57 2.95
N ASP A 12 -10.06 -15.08 3.21
CA ASP A 12 -11.27 -15.61 2.58
C ASP A 12 -11.42 -15.01 1.17
N TRP A 13 -10.75 -15.65 0.22
CA TRP A 13 -10.71 -15.16 -1.16
C TRP A 13 -12.07 -15.23 -1.87
N LYS A 14 -12.94 -16.13 -1.44
CA LYS A 14 -14.30 -16.19 -1.94
C LYS A 14 -15.09 -14.94 -1.55
N LEU A 15 -15.11 -14.62 -0.26
CA LEU A 15 -15.75 -13.41 0.26
C LEU A 15 -15.14 -12.16 -0.37
N THR A 16 -13.81 -12.10 -0.46
CA THR A 16 -13.10 -10.96 -1.07
C THR A 16 -13.52 -10.76 -2.53
N SER A 17 -13.61 -11.84 -3.32
CA SER A 17 -14.06 -11.79 -4.72
C SER A 17 -15.51 -11.33 -4.86
N GLU A 18 -16.40 -11.82 -3.99
CA GLU A 18 -17.81 -11.43 -3.97
C GLU A 18 -17.95 -9.92 -3.69
N ILE A 19 -17.25 -9.40 -2.69
CA ILE A 19 -17.28 -7.96 -2.36
C ILE A 19 -16.72 -7.11 -3.50
N LEU A 20 -15.59 -7.50 -4.10
CA LEU A 20 -15.00 -6.78 -5.24
C LEU A 20 -15.97 -6.75 -6.42
N SER A 21 -16.64 -7.87 -6.71
CA SER A 21 -17.61 -7.96 -7.78
C SER A 21 -18.80 -7.02 -7.55
N GLU A 22 -19.31 -6.94 -6.32
CA GLU A 22 -20.38 -6.02 -5.97
C GLU A 22 -19.96 -4.54 -6.11
N ILE A 23 -18.72 -4.19 -5.68
CA ILE A 23 -18.18 -2.84 -5.87
C ILE A 23 -18.10 -2.49 -7.35
N ASN A 24 -17.66 -3.42 -8.19
CA ASN A 24 -17.54 -3.22 -9.63
C ASN A 24 -18.91 -3.11 -10.31
N ASN A 25 -19.90 -3.91 -9.88
CA ASN A 25 -21.27 -3.88 -10.40
C ASN A 25 -21.96 -2.53 -10.20
N ILE A 26 -21.63 -1.80 -9.14
CA ILE A 26 -22.14 -0.44 -8.92
C ILE A 26 -21.32 0.64 -9.64
N GLY A 27 -20.35 0.26 -10.49
CA GLY A 27 -19.51 1.17 -11.27
C GLY A 27 -18.45 1.93 -10.47
N SER A 28 -18.07 1.42 -9.30
CA SER A 28 -17.03 2.02 -8.46
C SER A 28 -15.68 1.33 -8.67
N LEU A 29 -14.61 2.10 -8.68
CA LEU A 29 -13.26 1.53 -8.61
C LEU A 29 -13.05 0.82 -7.27
N SER A 30 -12.39 -0.31 -7.30
CA SER A 30 -12.18 -1.19 -6.15
C SER A 30 -10.69 -1.36 -5.81
N GLY A 31 -10.41 -1.77 -4.59
CA GLY A 31 -9.04 -2.06 -4.17
C GLY A 31 -8.97 -2.80 -2.84
N LEU A 32 -7.78 -3.23 -2.50
CA LEU A 32 -7.46 -4.02 -1.33
C LEU A 32 -6.52 -3.27 -0.40
N ILE A 33 -6.71 -3.44 0.91
CA ILE A 33 -5.77 -2.97 1.94
C ILE A 33 -5.19 -4.20 2.64
N THR A 34 -3.90 -4.20 2.91
CA THR A 34 -3.24 -5.23 3.73
C THR A 34 -2.23 -4.61 4.69
N VAL A 35 -1.95 -5.30 5.79
CA VAL A 35 -0.82 -5.00 6.68
C VAL A 35 0.32 -6.02 6.54
N PHE A 36 0.14 -7.05 5.70
CA PHE A 36 1.16 -8.07 5.39
C PHE A 36 1.53 -8.05 3.89
N PRO A 37 2.16 -6.96 3.40
CA PRO A 37 2.30 -6.71 1.96
C PRO A 37 3.07 -7.80 1.21
N SER A 38 4.04 -8.47 1.83
CA SER A 38 4.79 -9.54 1.17
C SER A 38 3.96 -10.82 1.02
N LYS A 39 3.41 -11.31 2.13
CA LYS A 39 2.63 -12.55 2.15
C LYS A 39 1.33 -12.41 1.37
N THR A 40 0.58 -11.33 1.62
CA THR A 40 -0.71 -11.12 0.97
C THR A 40 -0.58 -10.96 -0.53
N THR A 41 0.50 -10.32 -1.02
CA THR A 41 0.76 -10.22 -2.46
C THR A 41 0.94 -11.58 -3.13
N ASP A 42 1.67 -12.51 -2.51
CA ASP A 42 1.83 -13.87 -3.03
C ASP A 42 0.48 -14.59 -3.09
N LEU A 43 -0.30 -14.52 -2.00
CA LEU A 43 -1.60 -15.16 -1.91
C LEU A 43 -2.63 -14.57 -2.88
N ILE A 44 -2.62 -13.26 -3.14
CA ILE A 44 -3.46 -12.61 -4.14
C ILE A 44 -3.18 -13.20 -5.53
N LYS A 45 -1.91 -13.33 -5.92
CA LYS A 45 -1.52 -13.89 -7.22
C LYS A 45 -2.00 -15.32 -7.43
N GLU A 46 -2.07 -16.11 -6.35
CA GLU A 46 -2.46 -17.51 -6.39
C GLU A 46 -3.98 -17.72 -6.35
N ASN A 47 -4.73 -16.82 -5.72
CA ASN A 47 -6.09 -17.11 -5.30
C ASN A 47 -7.15 -16.10 -5.80
N LEU A 48 -6.75 -14.94 -6.33
CA LEU A 48 -7.68 -13.89 -6.73
C LEU A 48 -7.52 -13.54 -8.22
N ASP A 49 -8.65 -13.33 -8.90
CA ASP A 49 -8.61 -12.73 -10.24
C ASP A 49 -8.15 -11.27 -10.13
N LEU A 50 -6.98 -10.98 -10.67
CA LEU A 50 -6.39 -9.65 -10.62
C LEU A 50 -7.24 -8.59 -11.34
N ASN A 51 -8.14 -8.95 -12.24
CA ASN A 51 -9.01 -7.99 -12.91
C ASN A 51 -10.13 -7.43 -12.02
N LEU A 52 -10.33 -8.00 -10.83
CA LEU A 52 -11.39 -7.59 -9.92
C LEU A 52 -11.09 -6.30 -9.15
N PHE A 53 -9.83 -5.82 -9.13
CA PHE A 53 -9.47 -4.62 -8.38
C PHE A 53 -8.45 -3.74 -9.11
N ASP A 54 -8.45 -2.44 -8.79
CA ASP A 54 -7.64 -1.41 -9.43
C ASP A 54 -6.50 -0.92 -8.53
N PHE A 55 -6.72 -0.89 -7.21
CA PHE A 55 -5.81 -0.30 -6.23
C PHE A 55 -5.35 -1.32 -5.20
N TYR A 56 -4.09 -1.19 -4.79
CA TYR A 56 -3.53 -1.97 -3.70
C TYR A 56 -2.86 -1.05 -2.69
N MET A 57 -3.40 -0.99 -1.47
CA MET A 57 -2.91 -0.16 -0.38
C MET A 57 -2.08 -0.99 0.58
N ILE A 58 -0.82 -0.62 0.73
CA ILE A 58 0.17 -1.37 1.51
C ILE A 58 0.97 -0.49 2.46
N PRO A 59 1.38 -0.99 3.63
CA PRO A 59 2.40 -0.34 4.43
C PRO A 59 3.74 -0.35 3.66
N LEU A 60 4.36 0.82 3.55
CA LEU A 60 5.66 0.97 2.91
C LEU A 60 6.43 2.12 3.57
N ASN A 61 7.59 1.83 4.12
CA ASN A 61 8.49 2.83 4.69
C ASN A 61 9.94 2.33 4.69
N PHE A 62 10.86 3.26 4.88
CA PHE A 62 12.29 2.94 4.88
C PHE A 62 12.70 1.98 6.00
N LEU A 63 12.00 2.01 7.14
CA LEU A 63 12.34 1.23 8.34
C LEU A 63 11.72 -0.17 8.34
N SER A 64 10.93 -0.55 7.34
CA SER A 64 10.10 -1.78 7.32
C SER A 64 9.12 -1.88 8.50
N TYR A 65 8.74 -0.74 9.09
CA TYR A 65 7.83 -0.70 10.22
C TYR A 65 6.43 -1.19 9.80
N MET A 66 5.89 -2.14 10.58
CA MET A 66 4.61 -2.80 10.28
C MET A 66 4.54 -3.42 8.87
N MET A 67 5.66 -3.89 8.36
CA MET A 67 5.74 -4.71 7.16
C MET A 67 6.16 -6.13 7.56
N ASP A 68 5.69 -7.13 6.84
CA ASP A 68 6.03 -8.55 7.07
C ASP A 68 7.39 -8.94 6.44
N ILE A 69 8.33 -8.00 6.42
CA ILE A 69 9.70 -8.15 5.92
C ILE A 69 10.66 -7.94 7.08
N LYS A 70 11.53 -8.92 7.36
CA LYS A 70 12.43 -8.91 8.52
C LYS A 70 13.50 -7.81 8.49
N SER A 71 13.94 -7.45 7.28
CA SER A 71 14.94 -6.42 7.07
C SER A 71 14.77 -5.86 5.66
N PHE A 72 14.73 -4.53 5.53
CA PHE A 72 14.54 -3.88 4.24
C PHE A 72 15.87 -3.45 3.61
N LEU A 73 16.73 -4.43 3.35
CA LEU A 73 18.00 -4.22 2.67
C LEU A 73 17.77 -3.90 1.17
N PRO A 74 18.75 -3.30 0.46
CA PRO A 74 18.60 -2.97 -0.97
C PRO A 74 18.16 -4.14 -1.85
N SER A 75 18.70 -5.34 -1.64
CA SER A 75 18.31 -6.55 -2.39
C SER A 75 16.87 -6.96 -2.10
N GLN A 76 16.44 -6.87 -0.84
CA GLN A 76 15.07 -7.19 -0.43
C GLN A 76 14.07 -6.15 -0.94
N ARG A 77 14.47 -4.88 -1.03
CA ARG A 77 13.64 -3.83 -1.66
C ARG A 77 13.38 -4.11 -3.12
N GLU A 78 14.41 -4.55 -3.86
CA GLU A 78 14.23 -4.88 -5.27
C GLU A 78 13.37 -6.13 -5.45
N GLU A 79 13.57 -7.18 -4.65
CA GLU A 79 12.70 -8.36 -4.65
C GLU A 79 11.25 -7.98 -4.34
N PHE A 80 11.01 -7.19 -3.30
CA PHE A 80 9.69 -6.70 -2.93
C PHE A 80 9.09 -5.83 -4.04
N ARG A 81 9.89 -4.91 -4.63
CA ARG A 81 9.46 -4.09 -5.75
C ARG A 81 8.97 -4.95 -6.92
N GLN A 82 9.75 -5.95 -7.34
CA GLN A 82 9.36 -6.86 -8.41
C GLN A 82 8.03 -7.55 -8.10
N LYS A 83 7.88 -8.06 -6.88
CA LYS A 83 6.66 -8.71 -6.42
C LYS A 83 5.43 -7.78 -6.54
N ILE A 84 5.57 -6.50 -6.18
CA ILE A 84 4.46 -5.52 -6.22
C ILE A 84 4.13 -5.11 -7.67
N ILE A 85 5.12 -4.81 -8.50
CA ILE A 85 4.86 -4.37 -9.89
C ILE A 85 4.23 -5.46 -10.75
N GLU A 86 4.49 -6.74 -10.46
CA GLU A 86 3.87 -7.86 -11.16
C GLU A 86 2.35 -7.93 -10.97
N LEU A 87 1.80 -7.33 -9.93
CA LEU A 87 0.34 -7.21 -9.77
C LEU A 87 -0.28 -6.30 -10.83
N ASN A 88 0.50 -5.38 -11.41
CA ASN A 88 0.04 -4.37 -12.35
C ASN A 88 -1.15 -3.56 -11.82
N LYS A 89 -1.05 -3.08 -10.56
CA LYS A 89 -2.06 -2.30 -9.86
C LYS A 89 -1.53 -0.93 -9.47
N LYS A 90 -2.46 0.02 -9.23
CA LYS A 90 -2.14 1.31 -8.65
C LYS A 90 -1.80 1.15 -7.17
N ILE A 91 -0.61 1.56 -6.78
CA ILE A 91 -0.09 1.36 -5.43
C ILE A 91 -0.28 2.61 -4.58
N ILE A 92 -0.97 2.42 -3.44
CA ILE A 92 -1.14 3.44 -2.41
C ILE A 92 -0.26 3.05 -1.23
N ALA A 93 0.77 3.84 -0.94
CA ALA A 93 1.61 3.60 0.23
C ALA A 93 1.01 4.22 1.49
N THR A 94 0.92 3.44 2.55
CA THR A 94 0.51 3.88 3.89
C THR A 94 1.62 3.62 4.91
N LYS A 95 1.45 4.08 6.16
CA LYS A 95 2.45 3.95 7.25
C LYS A 95 3.81 4.59 6.90
N ILE A 96 3.83 5.55 5.97
CA ILE A 96 5.05 6.12 5.39
C ILE A 96 5.96 6.81 6.42
N LEU A 97 5.40 7.33 7.52
CA LEU A 97 6.15 7.95 8.62
C LEU A 97 6.51 6.96 9.75
N ALA A 98 6.25 5.65 9.55
CA ALA A 98 6.55 4.61 10.55
C ALA A 98 6.06 4.97 11.96
N ALA A 99 4.78 5.37 12.10
CA ALA A 99 4.16 5.86 13.34
C ALA A 99 4.86 7.09 13.96
N GLY A 100 5.46 7.95 13.14
CA GLY A 100 6.16 9.17 13.58
C GLY A 100 7.62 8.94 14.01
N ILE A 101 8.15 7.74 13.81
CA ILE A 101 9.57 7.44 14.04
C ILE A 101 10.43 8.10 12.97
N GLN A 102 9.92 8.14 11.73
CA GLN A 102 10.61 8.73 10.59
C GLN A 102 10.14 10.18 10.38
N MET A 103 11.10 11.08 10.17
CA MET A 103 10.79 12.46 9.86
C MET A 103 10.16 12.57 8.45
N PRO A 104 9.18 13.46 8.25
CA PRO A 104 8.53 13.63 6.94
C PRO A 104 9.50 13.86 5.80
N GLU A 105 10.52 14.70 5.99
CA GLU A 105 11.53 15.02 4.98
C GLU A 105 12.29 13.77 4.50
N GLU A 106 12.65 12.88 5.42
CA GLU A 106 13.36 11.63 5.11
C GLU A 106 12.43 10.64 4.41
N ALA A 107 11.19 10.52 4.91
CA ALA A 107 10.18 9.65 4.31
C ALA A 107 9.92 10.06 2.87
N PHE A 108 9.65 11.33 2.61
CA PHE A 108 9.38 11.80 1.25
C PHE A 108 10.60 11.71 0.33
N ALA A 109 11.82 11.96 0.85
CA ALA A 109 13.05 11.73 0.08
C ALA A 109 13.24 10.25 -0.32
N PHE A 110 12.77 9.32 0.51
CA PHE A 110 12.73 7.90 0.18
C PHE A 110 11.70 7.62 -0.93
N PHE A 111 10.46 8.12 -0.78
CA PHE A 111 9.38 7.89 -1.74
C PHE A 111 9.66 8.49 -3.12
N LYS A 112 10.31 9.65 -3.22
CA LYS A 112 10.75 10.26 -4.50
C LYS A 112 11.65 9.36 -5.34
N LYS A 113 12.28 8.34 -4.73
CA LYS A 113 13.13 7.36 -5.44
C LYS A 113 12.37 6.12 -5.87
N LEU A 114 11.12 5.96 -5.43
CA LEU A 114 10.28 4.82 -5.78
C LEU A 114 9.47 5.13 -7.03
N ASN A 115 9.61 4.29 -8.05
CA ASN A 115 8.92 4.48 -9.34
C ASN A 115 7.70 3.56 -9.51
N TYR A 116 7.22 2.95 -8.42
CA TYR A 116 6.11 2.01 -8.41
C TYR A 116 5.01 2.36 -7.39
N VAL A 117 5.10 3.54 -6.78
CA VAL A 117 4.08 4.07 -5.88
C VAL A 117 3.36 5.20 -6.59
N ASP A 118 2.05 5.11 -6.71
CA ASP A 118 1.21 6.10 -7.40
C ASP A 118 0.65 7.15 -6.44
N CYS A 119 0.45 6.79 -5.17
CA CYS A 119 -0.17 7.67 -4.17
C CYS A 119 0.35 7.33 -2.77
N VAL A 120 0.32 8.32 -1.88
CA VAL A 120 0.64 8.13 -0.46
C VAL A 120 -0.54 8.54 0.41
N ALA A 121 -0.79 7.76 1.48
CA ALA A 121 -1.78 8.05 2.51
C ALA A 121 -1.06 8.40 3.82
N ILE A 122 -1.33 9.58 4.35
CA ILE A 122 -0.69 10.11 5.55
C ILE A 122 -1.73 10.38 6.63
N GLY A 123 -1.49 9.84 7.82
CA GLY A 123 -2.23 10.24 9.01
C GLY A 123 -1.66 11.54 9.58
N VAL A 124 -2.50 12.55 9.79
CA VAL A 124 -2.13 13.81 10.40
C VAL A 124 -3.03 14.09 11.59
N ALA A 125 -2.45 14.52 12.71
CA ALA A 125 -3.20 14.83 13.93
C ALA A 125 -3.52 16.33 14.04
N LYS A 126 -2.73 17.20 13.41
CA LYS A 126 -2.84 18.65 13.52
C LYS A 126 -2.81 19.31 12.15
N LYS A 127 -3.46 20.48 12.05
CA LYS A 127 -3.51 21.28 10.82
C LYS A 127 -2.12 21.72 10.36
N GLU A 128 -1.23 22.01 11.28
CA GLU A 128 0.14 22.45 11.02
C GLU A 128 0.97 21.31 10.41
N GLU A 129 0.80 20.09 10.91
CA GLU A 129 1.40 18.86 10.34
C GLU A 129 0.92 18.66 8.90
N ALA A 130 -0.40 18.72 8.69
CA ALA A 130 -0.96 18.61 7.34
C ALA A 130 -0.36 19.64 6.37
N LYS A 131 -0.26 20.89 6.78
CA LYS A 131 0.33 21.94 5.94
C LYS A 131 1.79 21.65 5.59
N LYS A 132 2.57 21.23 6.58
CA LYS A 132 3.98 20.89 6.38
C LYS A 132 4.12 19.69 5.43
N ASP A 133 3.43 18.59 5.72
CA ASP A 133 3.54 17.35 4.98
C ASP A 133 3.05 17.52 3.53
N PHE A 134 1.93 18.18 3.32
CA PHE A 134 1.46 18.47 1.96
C PHE A 134 2.33 19.46 1.20
N SER A 135 3.04 20.38 1.89
CA SER A 135 4.02 21.24 1.20
C SER A 135 5.22 20.44 0.69
N LEU A 136 5.68 19.43 1.45
CA LEU A 136 6.76 18.54 1.04
C LEU A 136 6.35 17.59 -0.10
N LEU A 137 5.06 17.24 -0.16
CA LEU A 137 4.51 16.40 -1.23
C LEU A 137 4.24 17.15 -2.53
N ARG A 138 4.13 18.46 -2.50
CA ARG A 138 3.82 19.26 -3.71
C ARG A 138 4.86 19.09 -4.82
N ASP A 139 6.09 18.75 -4.45
CA ASP A 139 7.23 18.53 -5.36
C ASP A 139 7.45 17.05 -5.66
N PHE A 140 6.43 16.22 -5.41
CA PHE A 140 6.46 14.75 -5.57
C PHE A 140 6.08 14.34 -7.00
#